data_65c497c0caa8f03b11c8bcf0e9a41224
#
_entry.id   65c497c0caa8f03b11c8bcf0e9a41224
#
_cell.length_a   1.000
_cell.length_b   1.000
_cell.length_c   1.000
_cell.angle_alpha   90.00
_cell.angle_beta   90.00
_cell.angle_gamma   90.00
#
_symmetry.space_group_name_H-M   'P 1'
#
loop_
_entity.id
_entity.type
_entity.pdbx_description
1 polymer ?
#
loop_
_entity_poly.entity_id
_entity_poly.type
_entity_poly.pdbx_seq_one_letter_code
_entity_poly.pdbx_strand_id
1 'polypeptide(L)'
;MKKLLAIVLAAACAVSMAACAAKTGGIITLPEASMADGQLAAPPEVTSVPYPKDTDYVKNGTVDYDAYDKAYDAWLEARQEKLQTMVDPADVAHWFTSSIPVLLQGAGDENRVCSPLNVYMALAMLAAVTDGQTQGQILDALGEDSLDALQTRAALLWQENSWNDGLVTSLLANSIWLQDGYEYNEDTLKKLGEEFFASAFSGEMGSEDYNKQLQSWLNDNTGGLLTEQAGSVQLRPETVLALVSTIYYSAQWSDQFYEGNNTQEIFHAPTGDETATFLHSSRSGTVYYGDGFMATELPLRSSGSMWLLKPDAGVTPEDLLQSEDAVGFLLANGSWSQTQQAEVDLSLPKFDVSSDLDLLDALAQLGMTDVQTPGAADFTPLTSANQLPLALTEAKHAARVKIDEDGCEAAAYTILSVCETAAMPPEEIVEFKLDEPFLFAITGADGLPLFAGIVNQVG
;
A
#
# COMPACT_ATOMS: atom_id res chain seq x y z
N MET A 1 -22.00 -43.10 -38.38
CA MET A 1 -21.95 -43.79 -37.07
C MET A 1 -20.97 -43.03 -36.17
N LYS A 2 -21.50 -42.65 -35.04
CA LYS A 2 -20.78 -42.28 -33.79
C LYS A 2 -20.00 -40.96 -33.87
N LYS A 3 -20.49 -39.85 -33.36
CA LYS A 3 -20.91 -39.43 -32.00
C LYS A 3 -19.75 -39.39 -31.00
N LEU A 4 -19.66 -38.17 -30.42
CA LEU A 4 -19.15 -37.76 -29.10
C LEU A 4 -17.65 -37.56 -29.08
N LEU A 5 -17.09 -36.52 -28.55
CA LEU A 5 -17.49 -35.65 -27.43
C LEU A 5 -16.75 -34.30 -27.56
N ALA A 6 -17.41 -33.23 -27.69
CA ALA A 6 -16.90 -31.91 -27.41
C ALA A 6 -17.66 -31.43 -26.19
N ILE A 7 -17.00 -31.34 -25.03
CA ILE A 7 -17.48 -30.70 -23.82
C ILE A 7 -16.39 -29.75 -23.36
N VAL A 8 -16.72 -28.52 -23.43
CA VAL A 8 -16.75 -27.42 -22.50
C VAL A 8 -15.41 -26.70 -22.28
N LEU A 9 -15.31 -25.53 -22.81
CA LEU A 9 -14.87 -24.35 -22.07
C LEU A 9 -15.58 -23.13 -22.68
N ALA A 10 -16.73 -22.83 -22.14
CA ALA A 10 -17.39 -21.53 -22.29
C ALA A 10 -17.77 -21.10 -20.88
N ALA A 11 -16.94 -20.33 -20.26
CA ALA A 11 -17.28 -19.49 -19.13
C ALA A 11 -17.02 -18.07 -19.61
N ALA A 12 -18.04 -17.45 -20.08
CA ALA A 12 -18.87 -16.50 -19.41
C ALA A 12 -18.22 -15.10 -19.33
N CYS A 13 -18.15 -14.38 -20.48
CA CYS A 13 -18.29 -12.93 -20.46
C CYS A 13 -19.80 -12.63 -20.51
N ALA A 14 -20.40 -12.38 -19.37
CA ALA A 14 -21.72 -11.77 -19.29
C ALA A 14 -21.56 -10.28 -19.04
N VAL A 15 -21.44 -9.51 -20.11
CA VAL A 15 -21.69 -8.09 -20.10
C VAL A 15 -23.19 -7.91 -19.98
N SER A 16 -23.69 -7.49 -18.85
CA SER A 16 -25.03 -6.96 -18.71
C SER A 16 -25.00 -5.45 -18.77
N MET A 17 -25.35 -4.91 -19.93
CA MET A 17 -25.84 -3.55 -20.04
C MET A 17 -27.17 -3.46 -19.29
N ALA A 18 -27.25 -2.61 -18.29
CA ALA A 18 -28.52 -2.11 -17.79
C ALA A 18 -28.47 -0.58 -17.75
N ALA A 19 -29.34 -0.02 -18.53
CA ALA A 19 -29.55 1.42 -18.69
C ALA A 19 -30.26 2.03 -17.48
N CYS A 20 -29.95 3.28 -17.23
CA CYS A 20 -30.69 4.35 -16.58
C CYS A 20 -31.98 4.02 -15.84
N ALA A 21 -31.99 4.26 -14.54
CA ALA A 21 -33.16 4.85 -13.87
C ALA A 21 -32.75 5.58 -12.59
N ALA A 22 -33.33 6.74 -12.41
CA ALA A 22 -33.21 7.80 -11.48
C ALA A 22 -33.12 7.47 -9.98
N LYS A 23 -32.33 8.31 -9.29
CA LYS A 23 -32.46 8.86 -7.92
C LYS A 23 -33.48 8.22 -7.00
N THR A 24 -32.97 7.48 -6.03
CA THR A 24 -33.38 7.49 -4.61
C THR A 24 -32.26 6.81 -3.83
N GLY A 25 -31.85 7.36 -2.69
CA GLY A 25 -30.82 6.80 -1.84
C GLY A 25 -31.15 5.34 -1.48
N GLY A 26 -30.48 4.42 -2.13
CA GLY A 26 -30.60 2.97 -1.96
C GLY A 26 -29.27 2.44 -1.48
N ILE A 27 -29.31 1.77 -0.36
CA ILE A 27 -28.30 0.85 0.13
C ILE A 27 -27.85 0.00 -1.05
N ILE A 28 -26.59 0.11 -1.45
CA ILE A 28 -25.99 -0.74 -2.47
C ILE A 28 -25.85 -2.12 -1.84
N THR A 29 -26.77 -3.02 -2.19
CA THR A 29 -26.59 -4.45 -1.94
C THR A 29 -25.53 -4.96 -2.91
N LEU A 30 -24.33 -5.18 -2.39
CA LEU A 30 -23.25 -5.84 -3.13
C LEU A 30 -23.66 -7.27 -3.49
N PRO A 31 -23.29 -7.79 -4.68
CA PRO A 31 -23.50 -9.20 -4.99
C PRO A 31 -22.69 -10.03 -3.99
N GLU A 32 -23.31 -11.11 -3.46
CA GLU A 32 -22.60 -12.12 -2.69
C GLU A 32 -21.47 -12.69 -3.57
N ALA A 33 -20.23 -12.31 -3.27
CA ALA A 33 -19.07 -12.96 -3.86
C ALA A 33 -19.10 -14.43 -3.43
N SER A 34 -18.92 -15.35 -4.37
CA SER A 34 -18.79 -16.77 -4.03
C SER A 34 -17.47 -16.90 -3.25
N MET A 35 -17.58 -17.12 -1.94
CA MET A 35 -16.42 -17.29 -1.07
C MET A 35 -15.59 -18.51 -1.48
N ALA A 36 -14.28 -18.41 -1.39
CA ALA A 36 -13.36 -19.52 -1.61
C ALA A 36 -13.56 -20.61 -0.52
N ASP A 37 -13.07 -21.81 -0.79
CA ASP A 37 -13.15 -22.91 0.20
C ASP A 37 -12.39 -22.49 1.48
N GLY A 38 -13.04 -22.62 2.64
CA GLY A 38 -12.50 -22.17 3.92
C GLY A 38 -12.50 -20.66 4.17
N GLN A 39 -12.97 -19.84 3.25
CA GLN A 39 -13.11 -18.40 3.46
C GLN A 39 -14.35 -18.08 4.29
N LEU A 40 -14.16 -17.33 5.38
CA LEU A 40 -15.20 -16.99 6.36
C LEU A 40 -15.69 -15.55 6.21
N ALA A 41 -14.84 -14.65 5.67
CA ALA A 41 -15.16 -13.27 5.37
C ALA A 41 -14.34 -12.75 4.19
N ALA A 42 -14.87 -11.76 3.48
CA ALA A 42 -14.18 -11.07 2.40
C ALA A 42 -14.52 -9.57 2.42
N PRO A 43 -13.56 -8.68 2.06
CA PRO A 43 -13.83 -7.27 1.86
C PRO A 43 -14.73 -7.06 0.63
N PRO A 44 -15.41 -5.90 0.53
CA PRO A 44 -16.09 -5.51 -0.68
C PRO A 44 -15.10 -5.35 -1.83
N GLU A 45 -15.55 -5.62 -3.06
CA GLU A 45 -14.73 -5.41 -4.25
C GLU A 45 -14.45 -3.91 -4.47
N VAL A 46 -13.19 -3.57 -4.74
CA VAL A 46 -12.79 -2.21 -5.10
C VAL A 46 -13.25 -1.92 -6.53
N THR A 47 -14.30 -1.11 -6.65
CA THR A 47 -14.80 -0.66 -7.94
C THR A 47 -14.45 0.81 -8.15
N SER A 48 -13.88 1.14 -9.30
CA SER A 48 -13.54 2.51 -9.68
C SER A 48 -14.08 2.80 -11.08
N VAL A 49 -14.48 4.05 -11.34
CA VAL A 49 -14.75 4.49 -12.70
C VAL A 49 -13.40 4.47 -13.44
N PRO A 50 -13.30 3.74 -14.57
CA PRO A 50 -12.02 3.58 -15.24
C PRO A 50 -11.55 4.90 -15.86
N TYR A 51 -10.23 5.16 -15.79
CA TYR A 51 -9.59 6.22 -16.53
C TYR A 51 -9.76 5.97 -18.04
N PRO A 52 -10.36 6.90 -18.81
CA PRO A 52 -10.59 6.69 -20.22
C PRO A 52 -9.29 6.76 -21.01
N LYS A 53 -9.08 5.81 -21.91
CA LYS A 53 -7.99 5.83 -22.89
C LYS A 53 -8.55 6.30 -24.22
N ASP A 54 -7.87 7.22 -24.90
CA ASP A 54 -8.29 7.75 -26.20
C ASP A 54 -8.48 6.65 -27.25
N THR A 55 -7.66 5.59 -27.17
CA THR A 55 -7.76 4.39 -28.01
C THR A 55 -9.11 3.67 -27.94
N ASP A 56 -9.79 3.74 -26.78
CA ASP A 56 -11.09 3.08 -26.57
C ASP A 56 -12.24 3.83 -27.25
N TYR A 57 -11.98 5.07 -27.67
CA TYR A 57 -12.94 5.96 -28.30
C TYR A 57 -12.68 6.18 -29.80
N VAL A 58 -11.82 5.37 -30.44
CA VAL A 58 -11.54 5.47 -31.87
C VAL A 58 -12.69 4.89 -32.68
N LYS A 59 -13.30 5.74 -33.53
CA LYS A 59 -14.33 5.36 -34.52
C LYS A 59 -13.83 5.73 -35.93
N ASN A 60 -13.79 4.74 -36.83
CA ASN A 60 -13.34 4.93 -38.21
C ASN A 60 -11.95 5.58 -38.35
N GLY A 61 -11.04 5.27 -37.42
CA GLY A 61 -9.67 5.80 -37.43
C GLY A 61 -9.52 7.21 -36.86
N THR A 62 -10.57 7.77 -36.22
CA THR A 62 -10.53 9.08 -35.56
C THR A 62 -11.08 8.95 -34.15
N VAL A 63 -10.47 9.64 -33.18
CA VAL A 63 -10.96 9.66 -31.80
C VAL A 63 -12.27 10.44 -31.72
N ASP A 64 -13.28 9.87 -31.11
CA ASP A 64 -14.55 10.51 -30.75
C ASP A 64 -14.32 11.31 -29.44
N TYR A 65 -13.82 12.53 -29.58
CA TYR A 65 -13.49 13.37 -28.41
C TYR A 65 -14.71 13.71 -27.56
N ASP A 66 -15.91 13.85 -28.11
CA ASP A 66 -17.11 14.10 -27.32
C ASP A 66 -17.42 12.92 -26.37
N ALA A 67 -17.19 11.69 -26.83
CA ALA A 67 -17.38 10.51 -26.00
C ALA A 67 -16.24 10.34 -24.98
N TYR A 68 -15.01 10.66 -25.37
CA TYR A 68 -13.86 10.63 -24.49
C TYR A 68 -13.98 11.66 -23.37
N ASP A 69 -14.26 12.92 -23.70
CA ASP A 69 -14.41 14.02 -22.72
C ASP A 69 -15.49 13.71 -21.71
N LYS A 70 -16.64 13.17 -22.16
CA LYS A 70 -17.69 12.73 -21.24
C LYS A 70 -17.26 11.64 -20.28
N ALA A 71 -16.46 10.68 -20.74
CA ALA A 71 -15.93 9.62 -19.88
C ALA A 71 -14.87 10.16 -18.91
N TYR A 72 -14.05 11.10 -19.38
CA TYR A 72 -13.06 11.79 -18.54
C TYR A 72 -13.71 12.61 -17.43
N ASP A 73 -14.77 13.37 -17.78
CA ASP A 73 -15.54 14.13 -16.79
C ASP A 73 -16.17 13.22 -15.73
N ALA A 74 -16.73 12.07 -16.15
CA ALA A 74 -17.30 11.09 -15.23
C ALA A 74 -16.25 10.46 -14.29
N TRP A 75 -15.06 10.15 -14.82
CA TRP A 75 -13.95 9.69 -14.01
C TRP A 75 -13.49 10.74 -13.02
N LEU A 76 -13.34 11.99 -13.47
CA LEU A 76 -12.91 13.11 -12.62
C LEU A 76 -13.92 13.38 -11.51
N GLU A 77 -15.23 13.38 -11.82
CA GLU A 77 -16.31 13.56 -10.84
C GLU A 77 -16.28 12.45 -9.78
N ALA A 78 -16.21 11.19 -10.19
CA ALA A 78 -16.13 10.05 -9.27
C ALA A 78 -14.88 10.12 -8.37
N ARG A 79 -13.75 10.57 -8.93
CA ARG A 79 -12.52 10.77 -8.17
C ARG A 79 -12.65 11.91 -7.15
N GLN A 80 -13.21 13.04 -7.56
CA GLN A 80 -13.44 14.16 -6.66
C GLN A 80 -14.42 13.80 -5.54
N GLU A 81 -15.49 13.06 -5.85
CA GLU A 81 -16.44 12.58 -4.84
C GLU A 81 -15.73 11.70 -3.78
N LYS A 82 -14.88 10.79 -4.22
CA LYS A 82 -14.12 9.89 -3.34
C LYS A 82 -13.19 10.65 -2.40
N LEU A 83 -12.58 11.74 -2.86
CA LEU A 83 -11.64 12.57 -2.10
C LEU A 83 -12.30 13.72 -1.31
N GLN A 84 -13.65 13.83 -1.32
CA GLN A 84 -14.35 14.90 -0.58
C GLN A 84 -14.29 14.75 0.94
N THR A 85 -14.17 13.51 1.42
CA THR A 85 -14.18 13.20 2.85
C THR A 85 -12.87 12.48 3.19
N MET A 86 -11.78 13.25 3.23
CA MET A 86 -10.47 12.71 3.60
C MET A 86 -10.27 12.76 5.11
N VAL A 87 -9.51 11.80 5.62
CA VAL A 87 -8.99 11.82 6.99
C VAL A 87 -8.01 12.98 7.11
N ASP A 88 -8.13 13.77 8.18
CA ASP A 88 -7.10 14.75 8.49
C ASP A 88 -5.80 13.98 8.88
N PRO A 89 -4.67 14.19 8.19
CA PRO A 89 -3.41 13.52 8.54
C PRO A 89 -3.01 13.70 10.02
N ALA A 90 -3.41 14.80 10.65
CA ALA A 90 -3.17 15.04 12.06
C ALA A 90 -3.85 14.02 12.98
N ASP A 91 -4.99 13.48 12.57
CA ASP A 91 -5.75 12.50 13.35
C ASP A 91 -5.06 11.12 13.42
N VAL A 92 -4.18 10.81 12.47
CA VAL A 92 -3.44 9.54 12.40
C VAL A 92 -1.93 9.73 12.57
N ALA A 93 -1.47 10.97 12.75
CA ALA A 93 -0.05 11.31 12.86
C ALA A 93 0.66 10.51 13.96
N HIS A 94 -0.01 10.26 15.10
CA HIS A 94 0.54 9.46 16.18
C HIS A 94 1.02 8.07 15.71
N TRP A 95 0.18 7.37 14.96
CA TRP A 95 0.51 6.06 14.41
C TRP A 95 1.73 6.12 13.48
N PHE A 96 1.69 7.00 12.48
CA PHE A 96 2.76 7.07 11.48
C PHE A 96 4.11 7.48 12.09
N THR A 97 4.11 8.46 12.99
CA THR A 97 5.35 8.92 13.65
C THR A 97 5.94 7.88 14.58
N SER A 98 5.11 7.09 15.25
CA SER A 98 5.58 6.02 16.14
C SER A 98 5.95 4.74 15.40
N SER A 99 5.20 4.38 14.36
CA SER A 99 5.35 3.08 13.69
C SER A 99 6.45 3.05 12.62
N ILE A 100 6.61 4.11 11.81
CA ILE A 100 7.60 4.13 10.71
C ILE A 100 9.02 3.80 11.23
N PRO A 101 9.54 4.45 12.28
CA PRO A 101 10.84 4.10 12.82
C PRO A 101 10.95 2.65 13.30
N VAL A 102 9.91 2.16 13.97
CA VAL A 102 9.88 0.79 14.52
C VAL A 102 9.80 -0.26 13.42
N LEU A 103 9.02 -0.02 12.36
CA LEU A 103 8.88 -0.95 11.24
C LEU A 103 10.13 -1.01 10.36
N LEU A 104 10.85 0.10 10.24
CA LEU A 104 12.04 0.19 9.39
C LEU A 104 13.36 -0.06 10.14
N GLN A 105 13.36 -0.08 11.49
CA GLN A 105 14.58 -0.31 12.26
C GLN A 105 15.23 -1.66 11.99
N GLY A 106 16.56 -1.72 12.14
CA GLY A 106 17.34 -2.96 12.02
C GLY A 106 17.46 -3.45 10.58
N ALA A 107 17.38 -2.55 9.60
CA ALA A 107 17.71 -2.84 8.22
C ALA A 107 19.20 -3.21 8.07
N GLY A 108 20.07 -2.57 8.87
CA GLY A 108 21.52 -2.74 8.75
C GLY A 108 22.00 -2.33 7.38
N ASP A 109 22.66 -3.25 6.68
CA ASP A 109 23.14 -3.01 5.32
C ASP A 109 22.11 -3.39 4.23
N GLU A 110 20.94 -3.93 4.61
CA GLU A 110 19.93 -4.40 3.68
C GLU A 110 18.85 -3.35 3.41
N ASN A 111 18.15 -3.51 2.32
CA ASN A 111 16.95 -2.72 2.02
C ASN A 111 15.80 -3.10 2.94
N ARG A 112 14.94 -2.12 3.22
CA ARG A 112 13.71 -2.38 3.97
C ARG A 112 12.58 -1.48 3.51
N VAL A 113 11.39 -2.05 3.38
CA VAL A 113 10.16 -1.33 3.01
C VAL A 113 8.99 -1.84 3.83
N CYS A 114 8.09 -0.94 4.20
CA CYS A 114 6.83 -1.28 4.85
C CYS A 114 5.70 -0.37 4.33
N SER A 115 4.47 -0.80 4.56
CA SER A 115 3.29 0.04 4.42
C SER A 115 2.68 0.33 5.79
N PRO A 116 2.99 1.47 6.41
CA PRO A 116 2.45 1.81 7.72
C PRO A 116 0.92 1.94 7.70
N LEU A 117 0.34 2.43 6.60
CA LEU A 117 -1.11 2.49 6.43
C LEU A 117 -1.75 1.10 6.43
N ASN A 118 -1.16 0.15 5.70
CA ASN A 118 -1.74 -1.19 5.65
C ASN A 118 -1.57 -1.95 6.98
N VAL A 119 -0.48 -1.70 7.73
CA VAL A 119 -0.34 -2.22 9.09
C VAL A 119 -1.39 -1.60 10.03
N TYR A 120 -1.70 -0.28 9.90
CA TYR A 120 -2.82 0.34 10.62
C TYR A 120 -4.14 -0.42 10.37
N MET A 121 -4.45 -0.70 9.11
CA MET A 121 -5.66 -1.43 8.74
C MET A 121 -5.68 -2.87 9.30
N ALA A 122 -4.53 -3.56 9.31
CA ALA A 122 -4.41 -4.89 9.91
C ALA A 122 -4.64 -4.85 11.42
N LEU A 123 -4.15 -3.81 12.11
CA LEU A 123 -4.37 -3.62 13.53
C LEU A 123 -5.80 -3.20 13.86
N ALA A 124 -6.46 -2.45 12.98
CA ALA A 124 -7.89 -2.15 13.11
C ALA A 124 -8.72 -3.45 13.08
N MET A 125 -8.40 -4.37 12.16
CA MET A 125 -8.99 -5.72 12.14
C MET A 125 -8.71 -6.48 13.44
N LEU A 126 -7.47 -6.43 13.95
CA LEU A 126 -7.07 -7.11 15.18
C LEU A 126 -7.83 -6.56 16.41
N ALA A 127 -8.03 -5.24 16.49
CA ALA A 127 -8.84 -4.61 17.52
C ALA A 127 -10.29 -5.11 17.51
N ALA A 128 -10.86 -5.33 16.32
CA ALA A 128 -12.24 -5.81 16.18
C ALA A 128 -12.47 -7.25 16.71
N VAL A 129 -11.42 -8.05 16.81
CA VAL A 129 -11.48 -9.44 17.30
C VAL A 129 -11.00 -9.60 18.75
N THR A 130 -10.62 -8.49 19.39
CA THR A 130 -10.12 -8.46 20.78
C THR A 130 -11.00 -7.61 21.70
N ASP A 131 -10.85 -7.76 23.02
CA ASP A 131 -11.57 -6.98 24.02
C ASP A 131 -10.65 -6.61 25.21
N GLY A 132 -11.19 -5.81 26.12
CA GLY A 132 -10.55 -5.44 27.39
C GLY A 132 -9.19 -4.74 27.20
N GLN A 133 -8.19 -5.17 27.99
CA GLN A 133 -6.86 -4.55 27.95
C GLN A 133 -6.15 -4.82 26.63
N THR A 134 -6.35 -5.99 26.02
CA THR A 134 -5.77 -6.33 24.72
C THR A 134 -6.20 -5.35 23.63
N GLN A 135 -7.50 -5.09 23.53
CA GLN A 135 -8.04 -4.10 22.61
C GLN A 135 -7.56 -2.68 22.96
N GLY A 136 -7.53 -2.34 24.27
CA GLY A 136 -7.04 -1.03 24.74
C GLY A 136 -5.62 -0.74 24.28
N GLN A 137 -4.68 -1.69 24.38
CA GLN A 137 -3.30 -1.53 23.91
C GLN A 137 -3.22 -1.27 22.39
N ILE A 138 -4.09 -1.90 21.61
CA ILE A 138 -4.15 -1.68 20.15
C ILE A 138 -4.69 -0.28 19.85
N LEU A 139 -5.78 0.12 20.51
CA LEU A 139 -6.37 1.45 20.35
C LEU A 139 -5.38 2.56 20.74
N ASP A 140 -4.68 2.39 21.88
CA ASP A 140 -3.66 3.33 22.35
C ASP A 140 -2.52 3.48 21.30
N ALA A 141 -2.04 2.38 20.75
CA ALA A 141 -0.99 2.39 19.72
C ALA A 141 -1.44 3.07 18.42
N LEU A 142 -2.70 2.92 18.04
CA LEU A 142 -3.28 3.56 16.86
C LEU A 142 -3.69 5.04 17.13
N GLY A 143 -3.71 5.47 18.40
CA GLY A 143 -4.15 6.80 18.79
C GLY A 143 -5.67 6.99 18.75
N GLU A 144 -6.44 5.92 18.98
CA GLU A 144 -7.90 5.91 18.88
C GLU A 144 -8.59 5.76 20.23
N ASP A 145 -9.66 6.53 20.44
CA ASP A 145 -10.38 6.55 21.72
C ASP A 145 -11.34 5.36 21.91
N SER A 146 -11.75 4.70 20.82
CA SER A 146 -12.70 3.59 20.84
C SER A 146 -12.70 2.78 19.54
N LEU A 147 -13.24 1.55 19.61
CA LEU A 147 -13.41 0.69 18.44
C LEU A 147 -14.33 1.34 17.37
N ASP A 148 -15.38 2.05 17.77
CA ASP A 148 -16.29 2.73 16.85
C ASP A 148 -15.57 3.90 16.10
N ALA A 149 -14.71 4.65 16.80
CA ALA A 149 -13.88 5.68 16.19
C ALA A 149 -12.88 5.07 15.19
N LEU A 150 -12.19 4.00 15.62
CA LEU A 150 -11.26 3.25 14.78
C LEU A 150 -11.95 2.71 13.51
N GLN A 151 -13.13 2.10 13.65
CA GLN A 151 -13.91 1.57 12.51
C GLN A 151 -14.24 2.69 11.51
N THR A 152 -14.72 3.83 12.01
CA THR A 152 -15.05 4.99 11.15
C THR A 152 -13.82 5.46 10.39
N ARG A 153 -12.68 5.58 11.08
CA ARG A 153 -11.43 6.04 10.49
C ARG A 153 -10.86 5.02 9.49
N ALA A 154 -10.85 3.72 9.85
CA ALA A 154 -10.42 2.66 8.96
C ALA A 154 -11.24 2.61 7.66
N ALA A 155 -12.57 2.83 7.75
CA ALA A 155 -13.43 2.90 6.58
C ALA A 155 -13.07 4.07 5.66
N LEU A 156 -12.80 5.25 6.20
CA LEU A 156 -12.37 6.42 5.42
C LEU A 156 -11.00 6.17 4.79
N LEU A 157 -10.01 5.73 5.56
CA LEU A 157 -8.66 5.43 5.07
C LEU A 157 -8.67 4.38 3.95
N TRP A 158 -9.48 3.33 4.11
CA TRP A 158 -9.62 2.32 3.06
C TRP A 158 -10.27 2.90 1.81
N GLN A 159 -11.33 3.67 1.96
CA GLN A 159 -12.02 4.31 0.84
C GLN A 159 -11.09 5.25 0.07
N GLU A 160 -10.32 6.08 0.75
CA GLU A 160 -9.41 7.06 0.15
C GLU A 160 -8.26 6.39 -0.60
N ASN A 161 -7.74 5.28 -0.07
CA ASN A 161 -6.53 4.64 -0.56
C ASN A 161 -6.77 3.36 -1.38
N SER A 162 -8.03 2.93 -1.58
CA SER A 162 -8.36 1.79 -2.42
C SER A 162 -8.71 2.24 -3.83
N TRP A 163 -7.81 2.07 -4.80
CA TRP A 163 -7.96 2.51 -6.19
C TRP A 163 -7.72 1.36 -7.17
N ASN A 164 -8.51 1.29 -8.21
CA ASN A 164 -8.31 0.42 -9.37
C ASN A 164 -9.01 1.01 -10.59
N ASP A 165 -8.51 2.17 -11.07
CA ASP A 165 -9.12 2.89 -12.18
C ASP A 165 -8.35 2.73 -13.51
N GLY A 166 -7.28 1.91 -13.50
CA GLY A 166 -6.42 1.68 -14.67
C GLY A 166 -5.37 2.78 -14.90
N LEU A 167 -5.36 3.84 -14.09
CA LEU A 167 -4.30 4.84 -14.01
C LEU A 167 -3.53 4.70 -12.69
N VAL A 168 -4.27 4.49 -11.60
CA VAL A 168 -3.72 4.17 -10.28
C VAL A 168 -4.32 2.85 -9.82
N THR A 169 -3.48 1.97 -9.34
CA THR A 169 -3.87 0.77 -8.60
C THR A 169 -3.30 0.89 -7.19
N SER A 170 -4.16 0.84 -6.19
CA SER A 170 -3.80 0.80 -4.78
C SER A 170 -4.77 -0.14 -4.08
N LEU A 171 -4.31 -1.32 -3.71
CA LEU A 171 -5.13 -2.37 -3.12
C LEU A 171 -4.53 -2.75 -1.77
N LEU A 172 -5.18 -2.29 -0.71
CA LEU A 172 -4.84 -2.66 0.66
C LEU A 172 -5.52 -4.00 0.97
N ALA A 173 -4.75 -5.00 1.35
CA ALA A 173 -5.27 -6.32 1.63
C ALA A 173 -4.81 -6.83 3.00
N ASN A 174 -5.79 -7.18 3.84
CA ASN A 174 -5.59 -7.69 5.18
C ASN A 174 -6.34 -8.98 5.37
N SER A 175 -5.77 -9.91 6.11
CA SER A 175 -6.40 -11.20 6.37
C SER A 175 -6.03 -11.77 7.72
N ILE A 176 -6.98 -12.53 8.28
CA ILE A 176 -6.80 -13.35 9.47
C ILE A 176 -6.91 -14.83 9.07
N TRP A 177 -5.94 -15.63 9.48
CA TRP A 177 -5.85 -17.06 9.23
C TRP A 177 -6.04 -17.80 10.55
N LEU A 178 -7.03 -18.68 10.58
CA LEU A 178 -7.54 -19.32 11.78
C LEU A 178 -7.37 -20.84 11.68
N GLN A 179 -6.99 -21.48 12.80
CA GLN A 179 -6.99 -22.93 12.90
C GLN A 179 -8.42 -23.46 12.85
N ASP A 180 -8.67 -24.48 12.06
CA ASP A 180 -9.96 -25.18 12.04
C ASP A 180 -10.26 -25.94 13.34
N GLY A 181 -11.52 -26.35 13.52
CA GLY A 181 -11.96 -27.07 14.71
C GLY A 181 -12.29 -26.20 15.93
N TYR A 182 -12.14 -24.87 15.82
CA TYR A 182 -12.65 -23.89 16.79
C TYR A 182 -14.00 -23.34 16.35
N GLU A 183 -14.81 -22.93 17.34
CA GLU A 183 -16.08 -22.22 17.06
C GLU A 183 -15.80 -20.73 17.05
N TYR A 184 -15.91 -20.11 15.88
CA TYR A 184 -15.72 -18.67 15.68
C TYR A 184 -17.06 -17.95 15.61
N ASN A 185 -17.10 -16.69 16.09
CA ASN A 185 -18.29 -15.86 16.07
C ASN A 185 -18.54 -15.33 14.65
N GLU A 186 -19.62 -15.80 14.03
CA GLU A 186 -20.00 -15.44 12.65
C GLU A 186 -20.27 -13.94 12.49
N ASP A 187 -20.89 -13.28 13.49
CA ASP A 187 -21.14 -11.83 13.43
C ASP A 187 -19.83 -11.03 13.45
N THR A 188 -18.85 -11.46 14.25
CA THR A 188 -17.52 -10.85 14.27
C THR A 188 -16.78 -11.03 12.93
N LEU A 189 -16.81 -12.25 12.39
CA LEU A 189 -16.19 -12.52 11.08
C LEU A 189 -16.84 -11.71 9.95
N LYS A 190 -18.16 -11.57 9.99
CA LYS A 190 -18.88 -10.74 9.03
C LYS A 190 -18.45 -9.27 9.12
N LYS A 191 -18.32 -8.73 10.33
CA LYS A 191 -17.82 -7.35 10.54
C LYS A 191 -16.40 -7.16 10.02
N LEU A 192 -15.52 -8.15 10.14
CA LEU A 192 -14.17 -8.07 9.58
C LEU A 192 -14.19 -7.77 8.09
N GLY A 193 -15.06 -8.44 7.33
CA GLY A 193 -15.19 -8.19 5.89
C GLY A 193 -15.85 -6.86 5.57
N GLU A 194 -17.00 -6.58 6.19
CA GLU A 194 -17.87 -5.45 5.81
C GLU A 194 -17.40 -4.10 6.38
N GLU A 195 -16.80 -4.09 7.58
CA GLU A 195 -16.50 -2.88 8.33
C GLU A 195 -14.99 -2.61 8.46
N PHE A 196 -14.15 -3.67 8.43
CA PHE A 196 -12.69 -3.57 8.52
C PHE A 196 -11.96 -4.03 7.26
N PHE A 197 -12.71 -4.36 6.20
CA PHE A 197 -12.19 -4.65 4.85
C PHE A 197 -11.15 -5.77 4.83
N ALA A 198 -11.33 -6.77 5.68
CA ALA A 198 -10.40 -7.88 5.85
C ALA A 198 -10.98 -9.21 5.36
N SER A 199 -10.12 -10.10 4.89
CA SER A 199 -10.46 -11.50 4.64
C SER A 199 -10.26 -12.34 5.89
N ALA A 200 -11.12 -13.35 6.09
CA ALA A 200 -10.92 -14.34 7.13
C ALA A 200 -10.97 -15.75 6.53
N PHE A 201 -10.06 -16.60 6.95
CA PHE A 201 -9.94 -17.97 6.47
C PHE A 201 -9.83 -18.93 7.67
N SER A 202 -10.33 -20.18 7.52
CA SER A 202 -10.02 -21.25 8.44
C SER A 202 -9.55 -22.50 7.70
N GLY A 203 -8.60 -23.22 8.31
CA GLY A 203 -8.02 -24.42 7.75
C GLY A 203 -7.05 -25.08 8.71
N GLU A 204 -6.48 -26.21 8.31
CA GLU A 204 -5.48 -26.92 9.11
C GLU A 204 -4.13 -26.18 9.01
N MET A 205 -3.73 -25.54 10.13
CA MET A 205 -2.44 -24.82 10.18
C MET A 205 -1.26 -25.73 9.84
N GLY A 206 -0.34 -25.21 9.06
CA GLY A 206 0.85 -25.93 8.61
C GLY A 206 0.59 -26.96 7.52
N SER A 207 -0.66 -27.21 7.11
CA SER A 207 -0.94 -28.10 5.98
C SER A 207 -0.47 -27.48 4.65
N GLU A 208 -0.10 -28.34 3.70
CA GLU A 208 0.35 -27.91 2.37
C GLU A 208 -0.76 -27.14 1.63
N ASP A 209 -2.00 -27.57 1.75
CA ASP A 209 -3.13 -26.97 1.04
C ASP A 209 -3.47 -25.58 1.62
N TYR A 210 -3.44 -25.42 2.94
CA TYR A 210 -3.71 -24.14 3.57
C TYR A 210 -2.59 -23.13 3.33
N ASN A 211 -1.33 -23.58 3.32
CA ASN A 211 -0.19 -22.74 2.92
C ASN A 211 -0.27 -22.32 1.44
N LYS A 212 -0.70 -23.19 0.54
CA LYS A 212 -0.96 -22.82 -0.87
C LYS A 212 -2.08 -21.78 -0.99
N GLN A 213 -3.12 -21.88 -0.16
CA GLN A 213 -4.20 -20.90 -0.16
C GLN A 213 -3.69 -19.53 0.29
N LEU A 214 -2.85 -19.47 1.34
CA LEU A 214 -2.19 -18.23 1.77
C LEU A 214 -1.31 -17.64 0.65
N GLN A 215 -0.49 -18.46 0.03
CA GLN A 215 0.40 -18.04 -1.06
C GLN A 215 -0.38 -17.52 -2.27
N SER A 216 -1.51 -18.18 -2.60
CA SER A 216 -2.42 -17.69 -3.65
C SER A 216 -3.03 -16.36 -3.27
N TRP A 217 -3.52 -16.22 -2.04
CA TRP A 217 -4.09 -14.97 -1.54
C TRP A 217 -3.08 -13.81 -1.61
N LEU A 218 -1.84 -14.04 -1.20
CA LEU A 218 -0.75 -13.07 -1.32
C LEU A 218 -0.50 -12.67 -2.77
N ASN A 219 -0.41 -13.63 -3.68
CA ASN A 219 -0.18 -13.37 -5.10
C ASN A 219 -1.33 -12.59 -5.74
N ASP A 220 -2.57 -12.96 -5.44
CA ASP A 220 -3.77 -12.31 -5.98
C ASP A 220 -3.90 -10.85 -5.52
N ASN A 221 -3.46 -10.56 -4.27
CA ASN A 221 -3.53 -9.23 -3.68
C ASN A 221 -2.28 -8.37 -3.90
N THR A 222 -1.28 -8.88 -4.62
CA THR A 222 -0.05 -8.14 -4.96
C THR A 222 0.20 -8.07 -6.46
N GLY A 223 -0.79 -8.40 -7.29
CA GLY A 223 -0.61 -8.41 -8.73
C GLY A 223 0.48 -9.39 -9.22
N GLY A 224 0.83 -10.39 -8.40
CA GLY A 224 1.90 -11.34 -8.67
C GLY A 224 3.32 -10.84 -8.35
N LEU A 225 3.47 -9.65 -7.77
CA LEU A 225 4.77 -9.04 -7.43
C LEU A 225 5.58 -9.81 -6.40
N LEU A 226 4.89 -10.44 -5.47
CA LEU A 226 5.49 -11.18 -4.36
C LEU A 226 5.54 -12.68 -4.63
N THR A 227 5.50 -13.14 -5.89
CA THR A 227 5.43 -14.57 -6.22
C THR A 227 6.59 -15.37 -5.60
N GLU A 228 7.81 -14.83 -5.60
CA GLU A 228 8.97 -15.50 -4.99
C GLU A 228 8.87 -15.49 -3.47
N GLN A 229 8.54 -14.34 -2.88
CA GLN A 229 8.39 -14.18 -1.43
C GLN A 229 7.20 -14.98 -0.90
N ALA A 230 6.05 -14.91 -1.59
CA ALA A 230 4.85 -15.64 -1.22
C ALA A 230 5.10 -17.16 -1.16
N GLY A 231 5.91 -17.70 -2.08
CA GLY A 231 6.26 -19.12 -2.10
C GLY A 231 7.02 -19.60 -0.86
N SER A 232 7.65 -18.69 -0.11
CA SER A 232 8.37 -18.99 1.13
C SER A 232 7.52 -18.82 2.40
N VAL A 233 6.39 -18.10 2.31
CA VAL A 233 5.51 -17.87 3.46
C VAL A 233 4.76 -19.15 3.82
N GLN A 234 4.87 -19.56 5.07
CA GLN A 234 4.21 -20.75 5.61
C GLN A 234 3.71 -20.47 7.02
N LEU A 235 2.48 -20.91 7.28
CA LEU A 235 1.91 -20.96 8.63
C LEU A 235 2.47 -22.18 9.36
N ARG A 236 2.86 -22.02 10.62
CA ARG A 236 3.39 -23.12 11.42
C ARG A 236 2.25 -23.99 11.99
N PRO A 237 2.45 -25.30 12.15
CA PRO A 237 1.40 -26.20 12.66
C PRO A 237 0.89 -25.85 14.06
N GLU A 238 1.70 -25.19 14.88
CA GLU A 238 1.35 -24.74 16.24
C GLU A 238 0.60 -23.41 16.26
N THR A 239 0.49 -22.71 15.12
CA THR A 239 -0.23 -21.44 15.00
C THR A 239 -1.73 -21.67 15.16
N VAL A 240 -2.40 -20.83 15.93
CA VAL A 240 -3.86 -20.85 16.06
C VAL A 240 -4.49 -19.66 15.34
N LEU A 241 -3.79 -18.53 15.33
CA LEU A 241 -4.21 -17.30 14.68
C LEU A 241 -2.98 -16.61 14.08
N ALA A 242 -3.04 -16.29 12.78
CA ALA A 242 -2.06 -15.49 12.09
C ALA A 242 -2.70 -14.28 11.43
N LEU A 243 -1.99 -13.16 11.46
CA LEU A 243 -2.34 -11.92 10.79
C LEU A 243 -1.43 -11.74 9.58
N VAL A 244 -2.01 -11.50 8.41
CA VAL A 244 -1.25 -11.27 7.18
C VAL A 244 -1.77 -10.04 6.47
N SER A 245 -0.86 -9.11 6.18
CA SER A 245 -1.15 -7.87 5.46
C SER A 245 -0.23 -7.68 4.27
N THR A 246 -0.76 -7.14 3.18
CA THR A 246 0.01 -6.76 2.00
C THR A 246 -0.65 -5.61 1.27
N ILE A 247 0.10 -4.92 0.42
CA ILE A 247 -0.39 -3.85 -0.42
C ILE A 247 0.18 -3.99 -1.82
N TYR A 248 -0.67 -3.78 -2.81
CA TYR A 248 -0.27 -3.60 -4.19
C TYR A 248 -0.50 -2.15 -4.61
N TYR A 249 0.53 -1.50 -5.12
CA TYR A 249 0.45 -0.13 -5.58
C TYR A 249 1.16 0.03 -6.91
N SER A 250 0.51 0.72 -7.85
CA SER A 250 1.07 1.09 -9.13
C SER A 250 0.55 2.47 -9.54
N ALA A 251 1.46 3.39 -9.85
CA ALA A 251 1.15 4.73 -10.36
C ALA A 251 2.28 5.23 -11.24
N GLN A 252 1.93 5.99 -12.29
CA GLN A 252 2.91 6.60 -13.20
C GLN A 252 3.46 7.90 -12.61
N TRP A 253 4.71 8.24 -12.98
CA TRP A 253 5.21 9.59 -12.75
C TRP A 253 4.36 10.62 -13.50
N SER A 254 4.15 11.78 -12.91
CA SER A 254 3.53 12.90 -13.64
C SER A 254 4.37 13.34 -14.82
N ASP A 255 5.69 13.34 -14.62
CA ASP A 255 6.71 13.56 -15.66
C ASP A 255 7.61 12.34 -15.72
N GLN A 256 7.45 11.51 -16.74
CA GLN A 256 8.22 10.27 -16.94
C GLN A 256 9.68 10.56 -17.24
N PHE A 257 10.56 9.64 -16.85
CA PHE A 257 11.96 9.70 -17.24
C PHE A 257 12.12 9.22 -18.69
N TYR A 258 13.04 9.85 -19.40
CA TYR A 258 13.38 9.42 -20.76
C TYR A 258 14.50 8.37 -20.70
N GLU A 259 14.20 7.14 -21.12
CA GLU A 259 15.15 6.00 -21.09
C GLU A 259 16.51 6.32 -21.73
N GLY A 260 16.51 7.17 -22.78
CA GLY A 260 17.74 7.60 -23.45
C GLY A 260 18.69 8.46 -22.62
N ASN A 261 18.23 8.97 -21.46
CA ASN A 261 19.05 9.72 -20.52
C ASN A 261 19.66 8.83 -19.42
N ASN A 262 19.29 7.56 -19.38
CA ASN A 262 19.81 6.65 -18.36
C ASN A 262 21.31 6.44 -18.50
N THR A 263 22.01 6.39 -17.37
CA THR A 263 23.44 6.10 -17.30
C THR A 263 23.73 4.95 -16.34
N GLN A 264 24.89 4.32 -16.54
CA GLN A 264 25.42 3.35 -15.56
C GLN A 264 26.36 4.11 -14.63
N GLU A 265 26.00 4.17 -13.33
CA GLU A 265 26.78 4.88 -12.33
C GLU A 265 27.06 4.00 -11.11
N ILE A 266 27.92 4.51 -10.23
CA ILE A 266 28.22 3.84 -8.97
C ILE A 266 27.25 4.31 -7.90
N PHE A 267 26.67 3.33 -7.20
CA PHE A 267 25.98 3.52 -5.93
C PHE A 267 26.89 3.02 -4.81
N HIS A 268 27.11 3.85 -3.82
CA HIS A 268 28.00 3.58 -2.68
C HIS A 268 27.25 2.88 -1.55
N ALA A 269 26.95 1.59 -1.74
CA ALA A 269 26.26 0.77 -0.75
C ALA A 269 27.16 0.53 0.49
N PRO A 270 26.57 0.29 1.68
CA PRO A 270 27.35 -0.02 2.88
C PRO A 270 28.25 -1.26 2.73
N THR A 271 27.86 -2.20 1.88
CA THR A 271 28.60 -3.43 1.58
C THR A 271 29.67 -3.25 0.53
N GLY A 272 29.72 -2.09 -0.15
CA GLY A 272 30.68 -1.76 -1.21
C GLY A 272 30.01 -1.15 -2.44
N ASP A 273 30.81 -0.64 -3.37
CA ASP A 273 30.34 0.02 -4.57
C ASP A 273 29.59 -0.96 -5.51
N GLU A 274 28.40 -0.53 -5.95
CA GLU A 274 27.54 -1.25 -6.90
C GLU A 274 27.37 -0.43 -8.18
N THR A 275 27.25 -1.10 -9.32
CA THR A 275 26.94 -0.42 -10.58
C THR A 275 25.46 -0.53 -10.86
N ALA A 276 24.75 0.59 -10.96
CA ALA A 276 23.32 0.64 -11.19
C ALA A 276 22.94 1.54 -12.36
N THR A 277 21.73 1.36 -12.86
CA THR A 277 21.13 2.26 -13.84
C THR A 277 20.50 3.44 -13.12
N PHE A 278 20.95 4.65 -13.45
CA PHE A 278 20.39 5.88 -12.90
C PHE A 278 19.45 6.54 -13.91
N LEU A 279 18.30 6.96 -13.40
CA LEU A 279 17.32 7.81 -14.06
C LEU A 279 17.73 9.27 -13.88
N HIS A 280 17.62 10.07 -14.95
CA HIS A 280 17.99 11.48 -14.94
C HIS A 280 16.85 12.37 -15.38
N SER A 281 16.62 13.45 -14.63
CA SER A 281 15.72 14.53 -15.04
C SER A 281 16.20 15.86 -14.49
N SER A 282 16.03 16.94 -15.28
CA SER A 282 16.18 18.31 -14.82
C SER A 282 14.83 18.99 -14.92
N ARG A 283 14.31 19.51 -13.80
CA ARG A 283 12.98 20.08 -13.73
C ARG A 283 12.86 21.13 -12.63
N SER A 284 11.99 22.11 -12.85
CA SER A 284 11.61 23.04 -11.80
C SER A 284 10.88 22.29 -10.69
N GLY A 285 11.33 22.47 -9.45
CA GLY A 285 10.79 21.77 -8.28
C GLY A 285 11.15 22.46 -6.98
N THR A 286 10.75 21.84 -5.88
CA THR A 286 11.08 22.30 -4.52
C THR A 286 12.08 21.36 -3.90
N VAL A 287 13.16 21.94 -3.36
CA VAL A 287 14.08 21.25 -2.46
C VAL A 287 13.74 21.66 -1.03
N TYR A 288 13.67 20.68 -0.16
CA TYR A 288 13.37 20.83 1.26
C TYR A 288 14.62 20.51 2.07
N TYR A 289 14.83 21.22 3.16
CA TYR A 289 15.97 21.03 4.04
C TYR A 289 15.49 20.78 5.48
N GLY A 290 15.99 19.72 6.09
CA GLY A 290 15.74 19.35 7.48
C GLY A 290 17.03 19.10 8.25
N ASP A 291 16.90 18.70 9.51
CA ASP A 291 18.07 18.35 10.32
C ASP A 291 18.65 17.02 9.86
N GLY A 292 19.82 17.09 9.21
CA GLY A 292 20.55 15.94 8.68
C GLY A 292 20.10 15.43 7.33
N PHE A 293 19.23 16.16 6.59
CA PHE A 293 18.79 15.72 5.26
C PHE A 293 18.40 16.87 4.32
N MET A 294 18.45 16.58 3.03
CA MET A 294 17.71 17.32 2.01
C MET A 294 16.68 16.38 1.35
N ALA A 295 15.57 16.93 0.86
CA ALA A 295 14.52 16.15 0.22
C ALA A 295 13.93 16.81 -1.02
N THR A 296 13.35 16.01 -1.90
CA THR A 296 12.55 16.47 -3.03
C THR A 296 11.41 15.49 -3.30
N GLU A 297 10.45 15.89 -4.11
CA GLU A 297 9.32 15.05 -4.49
C GLU A 297 9.34 14.67 -5.97
N LEU A 298 8.81 13.50 -6.26
CA LEU A 298 8.44 13.02 -7.57
C LEU A 298 6.93 12.85 -7.61
N PRO A 299 6.17 13.80 -8.22
CA PRO A 299 4.72 13.69 -8.27
C PRO A 299 4.28 12.47 -9.09
N LEU A 300 3.28 11.76 -8.57
CA LEU A 300 2.62 10.64 -9.22
C LEU A 300 1.33 11.12 -9.89
N ARG A 301 1.08 10.62 -11.08
CA ARG A 301 -0.07 11.02 -11.88
C ARG A 301 -1.39 10.63 -11.22
N SER A 302 -2.20 11.61 -10.87
CA SER A 302 -3.49 11.40 -10.19
C SER A 302 -3.37 10.58 -8.90
N SER A 303 -2.29 10.77 -8.15
CA SER A 303 -2.07 10.17 -6.84
C SER A 303 -1.33 11.17 -5.95
N GLY A 304 -0.54 10.70 -4.98
CA GLY A 304 0.36 11.53 -4.18
C GLY A 304 1.70 11.73 -4.87
N SER A 305 2.76 11.57 -4.10
CA SER A 305 4.14 11.75 -4.55
C SER A 305 5.06 10.68 -3.96
N MET A 306 6.17 10.44 -4.63
CA MET A 306 7.31 9.79 -4.00
C MET A 306 8.23 10.87 -3.43
N TRP A 307 8.45 10.79 -2.13
CA TRP A 307 9.36 11.65 -1.38
C TRP A 307 10.72 10.96 -1.27
N LEU A 308 11.77 11.67 -1.62
CA LEU A 308 13.14 11.20 -1.58
C LEU A 308 13.89 12.03 -0.54
N LEU A 309 14.44 11.39 0.49
CA LEU A 309 15.23 12.04 1.54
C LEU A 309 16.68 11.56 1.42
N LYS A 310 17.53 12.47 1.01
CA LYS A 310 18.98 12.26 0.94
C LYS A 310 19.61 12.66 2.28
N PRO A 311 20.23 11.74 3.02
CA PRO A 311 20.96 12.09 4.23
C PRO A 311 22.14 13.03 3.95
N ASP A 312 22.45 13.90 4.89
CA ASP A 312 23.66 14.71 4.86
C ASP A 312 24.92 13.83 5.08
N ALA A 313 26.08 14.33 4.67
CA ALA A 313 27.32 13.59 4.78
C ALA A 313 27.58 13.09 6.22
N GLY A 314 27.70 11.79 6.38
CA GLY A 314 27.94 11.11 7.65
C GLY A 314 26.69 10.81 8.47
N VAL A 315 25.50 11.07 7.94
CA VAL A 315 24.20 10.67 8.49
C VAL A 315 23.75 9.43 7.72
N THR A 316 23.19 8.44 8.41
CA THR A 316 22.63 7.24 7.79
C THR A 316 21.10 7.34 7.68
N PRO A 317 20.44 6.56 6.82
CA PRO A 317 18.98 6.45 6.83
C PRO A 317 18.41 6.04 8.19
N GLU A 318 19.11 5.18 8.93
CA GLU A 318 18.70 4.78 10.28
C GLU A 318 18.79 5.92 11.30
N ASP A 319 19.79 6.83 11.16
CA ASP A 319 19.87 8.04 11.99
C ASP A 319 18.67 8.96 11.72
N LEU A 320 18.24 9.09 10.46
CA LEU A 320 17.06 9.87 10.09
C LEU A 320 15.76 9.28 10.68
N LEU A 321 15.65 7.98 10.83
CA LEU A 321 14.49 7.35 11.50
C LEU A 321 14.42 7.70 13.00
N GLN A 322 15.51 8.16 13.62
CA GLN A 322 15.53 8.65 14.99
C GLN A 322 15.32 10.17 15.08
N SER A 323 15.27 10.86 13.95
CA SER A 323 15.04 12.29 13.86
C SER A 323 13.54 12.61 13.81
N GLU A 324 13.04 13.39 14.78
CA GLU A 324 11.67 13.90 14.76
C GLU A 324 11.41 14.74 13.49
N ASP A 325 12.40 15.47 13.00
CA ASP A 325 12.33 16.28 11.78
C ASP A 325 12.12 15.39 10.56
N ALA A 326 12.95 14.36 10.37
CA ALA A 326 12.86 13.49 9.19
C ALA A 326 11.56 12.68 9.18
N VAL A 327 11.16 12.11 10.32
CA VAL A 327 9.88 11.38 10.44
C VAL A 327 8.69 12.33 10.28
N GLY A 328 8.74 13.52 10.86
CA GLY A 328 7.73 14.55 10.69
C GLY A 328 7.62 15.03 9.24
N PHE A 329 8.74 15.12 8.52
CA PHE A 329 8.76 15.49 7.11
C PHE A 329 7.97 14.49 6.23
N LEU A 330 8.07 13.19 6.50
CA LEU A 330 7.33 12.16 5.76
C LEU A 330 5.81 12.33 5.85
N LEU A 331 5.31 13.03 6.87
CA LEU A 331 3.88 13.32 7.07
C LEU A 331 3.51 14.74 6.63
N ALA A 332 4.49 15.60 6.38
CA ALA A 332 4.26 17.01 6.11
C ALA A 332 3.64 17.26 4.72
N ASN A 333 3.68 16.28 3.83
CA ASN A 333 3.17 16.36 2.45
C ASN A 333 3.50 17.70 1.77
N GLY A 334 4.81 18.09 1.83
CA GLY A 334 5.31 19.35 1.27
C GLY A 334 5.06 20.61 2.12
N SER A 335 4.35 20.51 3.23
CA SER A 335 4.18 21.64 4.17
C SER A 335 5.39 21.74 5.10
N TRP A 336 6.48 22.34 4.60
CA TRP A 336 7.74 22.46 5.32
C TRP A 336 8.28 23.88 5.29
N SER A 337 8.95 24.31 6.36
CA SER A 337 9.35 25.70 6.53
C SER A 337 10.64 26.08 5.78
N GLN A 338 11.56 25.13 5.61
CA GLN A 338 12.85 25.37 4.95
C GLN A 338 12.80 24.79 3.54
N THR A 339 12.46 25.62 2.57
CA THR A 339 12.28 25.23 1.17
C THR A 339 13.01 26.18 0.23
N GLN A 340 13.40 25.66 -0.93
CA GLN A 340 13.98 26.41 -2.03
C GLN A 340 13.36 25.97 -3.35
N GLN A 341 12.86 26.93 -4.13
CA GLN A 341 12.48 26.69 -5.52
C GLN A 341 13.73 26.68 -6.38
N ALA A 342 13.93 25.60 -7.14
CA ALA A 342 15.15 25.41 -7.92
C ALA A 342 14.85 24.62 -9.21
N GLU A 343 15.79 24.63 -10.13
CA GLU A 343 15.92 23.55 -11.10
C GLU A 343 16.61 22.37 -10.41
N VAL A 344 15.87 21.28 -10.16
CA VAL A 344 16.38 20.07 -9.54
C VAL A 344 16.99 19.18 -10.59
N ASP A 345 18.32 19.04 -10.56
CA ASP A 345 19.06 18.10 -11.39
C ASP A 345 19.15 16.76 -10.66
N LEU A 346 18.16 15.89 -10.93
CA LEU A 346 17.95 14.65 -10.22
C LEU A 346 18.68 13.48 -10.88
N SER A 347 19.43 12.72 -10.08
CA SER A 347 19.97 11.41 -10.41
C SER A 347 19.47 10.38 -9.40
N LEU A 348 18.62 9.47 -9.85
CA LEU A 348 17.92 8.47 -9.02
C LEU A 348 18.24 7.06 -9.53
N PRO A 349 18.84 6.17 -8.72
CA PRO A 349 19.06 4.79 -9.14
C PRO A 349 17.71 4.07 -9.30
N LYS A 350 17.60 3.21 -10.31
CA LYS A 350 16.52 2.21 -10.34
C LYS A 350 16.71 1.27 -9.18
N PHE A 351 15.64 0.97 -8.48
CA PHE A 351 15.69 0.01 -7.39
C PHE A 351 14.42 -0.87 -7.34
N ASP A 352 14.58 -2.01 -6.71
CA ASP A 352 13.53 -3.00 -6.47
C ASP A 352 13.70 -3.52 -5.04
N VAL A 353 12.94 -2.96 -4.12
CA VAL A 353 13.03 -3.23 -2.68
C VAL A 353 11.83 -4.02 -2.23
N SER A 354 12.08 -5.15 -1.58
CA SER A 354 11.02 -5.96 -0.97
C SER A 354 11.37 -6.33 0.47
N SER A 355 10.34 -6.50 1.29
CA SER A 355 10.47 -6.98 2.67
C SER A 355 9.36 -7.96 3.02
N ASP A 356 9.69 -8.94 3.84
CA ASP A 356 8.78 -9.83 4.54
C ASP A 356 9.06 -9.66 6.04
N LEU A 357 8.25 -8.81 6.70
CA LEU A 357 8.46 -8.43 8.09
C LEU A 357 7.64 -9.32 9.02
N ASP A 358 8.29 -9.85 10.05
CA ASP A 358 7.59 -10.36 11.23
C ASP A 358 7.30 -9.18 12.16
N LEU A 359 6.01 -8.90 12.36
CA LEU A 359 5.59 -7.71 13.11
C LEU A 359 5.56 -7.93 14.63
N LEU A 360 5.72 -9.15 15.15
CA LEU A 360 5.50 -9.43 16.58
C LEU A 360 6.37 -8.55 17.48
N ASP A 361 7.67 -8.44 17.18
CA ASP A 361 8.57 -7.60 17.97
C ASP A 361 8.23 -6.11 17.83
N ALA A 362 7.82 -5.66 16.65
CA ALA A 362 7.39 -4.28 16.40
C ALA A 362 6.11 -3.96 17.19
N LEU A 363 5.13 -4.87 17.20
CA LEU A 363 3.91 -4.71 17.97
C LEU A 363 4.19 -4.61 19.47
N ALA A 364 5.11 -5.44 20.00
CA ALA A 364 5.52 -5.38 21.39
C ALA A 364 6.19 -4.04 21.73
N GLN A 365 7.06 -3.51 20.87
CA GLN A 365 7.70 -2.19 21.03
C GLN A 365 6.68 -1.05 21.01
N LEU A 366 5.62 -1.18 20.23
CA LEU A 366 4.50 -0.22 20.14
C LEU A 366 3.49 -0.40 21.30
N GLY A 367 3.77 -1.26 22.29
CA GLY A 367 2.97 -1.42 23.49
C GLY A 367 1.91 -2.54 23.43
N MET A 368 1.80 -3.24 22.31
CA MET A 368 0.82 -4.32 22.10
C MET A 368 1.36 -5.68 22.56
N THR A 369 1.50 -5.89 23.87
CA THR A 369 2.10 -7.09 24.46
C THR A 369 1.09 -8.16 24.83
N ASP A 370 -0.10 -7.76 25.26
CA ASP A 370 -1.12 -8.71 25.76
C ASP A 370 -1.61 -9.62 24.64
N VAL A 371 -1.79 -9.09 23.42
CA VAL A 371 -2.29 -9.84 22.26
C VAL A 371 -1.41 -11.05 21.90
N GLN A 372 -0.10 -10.98 22.21
CA GLN A 372 0.88 -12.04 21.95
C GLN A 372 1.07 -12.98 23.14
N THR A 373 0.48 -12.66 24.31
CA THR A 373 0.72 -13.39 25.56
C THR A 373 -0.43 -14.35 25.85
N PRO A 374 -0.21 -15.68 25.79
CA PRO A 374 -1.24 -16.65 26.13
C PRO A 374 -1.77 -16.43 27.55
N GLY A 375 -3.09 -16.30 27.66
CA GLY A 375 -3.78 -16.08 28.95
C GLY A 375 -3.89 -14.60 29.37
N ALA A 376 -3.18 -13.67 28.73
CA ALA A 376 -3.42 -12.23 28.79
C ALA A 376 -4.28 -11.75 27.63
N ALA A 377 -4.05 -12.32 26.44
CA ALA A 377 -4.81 -12.01 25.24
C ALA A 377 -6.30 -12.33 25.40
N ASP A 378 -7.14 -11.33 25.12
CA ASP A 378 -8.61 -11.46 25.15
C ASP A 378 -9.15 -11.44 23.71
N PHE A 379 -9.51 -12.62 23.21
CA PHE A 379 -10.15 -12.84 21.92
C PHE A 379 -11.64 -13.24 22.06
N THR A 380 -12.29 -12.83 23.14
CA THR A 380 -13.71 -13.17 23.39
C THR A 380 -14.68 -12.69 22.30
N PRO A 381 -14.45 -11.60 21.56
CA PRO A 381 -15.27 -11.26 20.41
C PRO A 381 -15.14 -12.27 19.25
N LEU A 382 -13.98 -12.90 19.08
CA LEU A 382 -13.73 -13.85 17.99
C LEU A 382 -14.25 -15.26 18.30
N THR A 383 -14.14 -15.69 19.57
CA THR A 383 -14.50 -17.06 20.00
C THR A 383 -14.98 -17.10 21.43
N SER A 384 -15.70 -18.16 21.80
CA SER A 384 -16.20 -18.29 23.16
C SER A 384 -15.08 -18.49 24.19
N ALA A 385 -15.24 -17.88 25.37
CA ALA A 385 -14.29 -17.90 26.49
C ALA A 385 -13.92 -19.30 27.05
N ASN A 386 -14.58 -20.34 26.58
CA ASN A 386 -14.32 -21.72 27.00
C ASN A 386 -13.29 -22.47 26.15
N GLN A 387 -12.76 -21.81 25.14
CA GLN A 387 -11.73 -22.37 24.26
C GLN A 387 -10.34 -22.06 24.84
N LEU A 388 -9.33 -22.83 24.43
CA LEU A 388 -7.96 -22.65 24.88
C LEU A 388 -7.52 -21.19 24.72
N PRO A 389 -6.63 -20.68 25.62
CA PRO A 389 -6.16 -19.30 25.50
C PRO A 389 -5.55 -19.07 24.13
N LEU A 390 -6.16 -18.18 23.32
CA LEU A 390 -5.64 -17.74 22.05
C LEU A 390 -4.56 -16.69 22.29
N ALA A 391 -3.61 -16.60 21.37
CA ALA A 391 -2.66 -15.52 21.27
C ALA A 391 -2.27 -15.33 19.79
N LEU A 392 -1.91 -14.12 19.41
CA LEU A 392 -1.32 -13.83 18.12
C LEU A 392 0.11 -14.40 18.11
N THR A 393 0.36 -15.43 17.32
CA THR A 393 1.65 -16.12 17.24
C THR A 393 2.40 -15.88 15.95
N GLU A 394 1.74 -15.29 14.95
CA GLU A 394 2.32 -14.86 13.70
C GLU A 394 1.65 -13.58 13.23
N ALA A 395 2.47 -12.61 12.81
CA ALA A 395 2.03 -11.36 12.19
C ALA A 395 3.00 -11.02 11.08
N LYS A 396 2.54 -11.14 9.83
CA LYS A 396 3.37 -10.97 8.64
C LYS A 396 2.94 -9.76 7.85
N HIS A 397 3.92 -8.97 7.41
CA HIS A 397 3.71 -7.87 6.50
C HIS A 397 4.69 -7.94 5.35
N ALA A 398 4.17 -8.13 4.14
CA ALA A 398 4.96 -8.16 2.92
C ALA A 398 4.70 -6.91 2.09
N ALA A 399 5.77 -6.23 1.68
CA ALA A 399 5.72 -5.06 0.84
C ALA A 399 6.82 -5.10 -0.22
N ARG A 400 6.56 -4.53 -1.39
CA ARG A 400 7.55 -4.34 -2.45
C ARG A 400 7.31 -3.01 -3.14
N VAL A 401 8.39 -2.31 -3.43
CA VAL A 401 8.41 -1.08 -4.23
C VAL A 401 9.49 -1.23 -5.28
N LYS A 402 9.08 -1.11 -6.53
CA LYS A 402 9.97 -1.08 -7.68
C LYS A 402 9.74 0.20 -8.46
N ILE A 403 10.80 0.82 -8.93
CA ILE A 403 10.72 2.02 -9.78
C ILE A 403 11.45 1.84 -11.08
N ASP A 404 10.91 2.46 -12.11
CA ASP A 404 11.52 2.57 -13.43
C ASP A 404 11.21 3.94 -14.07
N GLU A 405 11.41 4.06 -15.37
CA GLU A 405 11.17 5.31 -16.13
C GLU A 405 9.70 5.73 -16.12
N ASP A 406 8.79 4.80 -16.04
CA ASP A 406 7.35 5.03 -16.14
C ASP A 406 6.71 5.39 -14.82
N GLY A 407 7.21 4.85 -13.69
CA GLY A 407 6.60 5.07 -12.38
C GLY A 407 7.08 4.14 -11.28
N CYS A 408 6.23 4.08 -10.23
CA CYS A 408 6.26 3.05 -9.23
C CYS A 408 5.45 1.88 -9.78
N GLU A 409 6.12 0.79 -10.12
CA GLU A 409 5.57 -0.38 -10.78
C GLU A 409 4.50 -0.09 -11.83
N ALA A 410 4.92 0.31 -13.02
CA ALA A 410 4.07 0.63 -14.14
C ALA A 410 3.95 -0.54 -15.11
N ALA A 411 2.72 -1.02 -15.32
CA ALA A 411 2.38 -1.70 -16.57
C ALA A 411 2.37 -0.63 -17.67
N ALA A 412 3.36 -0.67 -18.55
CA ALA A 412 3.66 0.35 -19.53
C ALA A 412 2.48 0.71 -20.45
N TYR A 413 2.10 1.97 -20.46
CA TYR A 413 1.42 2.59 -21.60
C TYR A 413 1.92 4.03 -21.77
N THR A 414 2.66 4.29 -22.83
CA THR A 414 3.28 5.58 -23.13
C THR A 414 2.27 6.51 -23.78
N ILE A 415 1.91 7.61 -23.12
CA ILE A 415 1.28 8.77 -23.75
C ILE A 415 2.29 9.91 -23.67
N LEU A 416 2.93 10.22 -24.79
CA LEU A 416 3.78 11.40 -24.94
C LEU A 416 2.89 12.63 -25.01
N SER A 417 2.75 13.36 -23.92
CA SER A 417 2.20 14.71 -23.92
C SER A 417 3.35 15.72 -23.86
N VAL A 418 3.72 16.29 -24.98
CA VAL A 418 4.65 17.42 -25.04
C VAL A 418 3.86 18.69 -24.84
N CYS A 419 3.96 19.32 -23.67
CA CYS A 419 3.53 20.69 -23.45
C CYS A 419 4.76 21.59 -23.46
N GLU A 420 4.89 22.45 -24.49
CA GLU A 420 5.83 23.57 -24.42
C GLU A 420 5.28 24.61 -23.44
N THR A 421 5.89 24.69 -22.27
CA THR A 421 5.75 25.86 -21.38
C THR A 421 6.97 26.75 -21.58
N ALA A 422 6.73 28.03 -21.78
CA ALA A 422 7.81 29.01 -21.79
C ALA A 422 8.40 29.09 -20.37
N ALA A 423 9.51 28.42 -20.15
CA ALA A 423 10.22 28.43 -18.89
C ALA A 423 10.84 29.82 -18.65
N MET A 424 10.55 30.40 -17.48
CA MET A 424 11.43 31.43 -16.92
C MET A 424 12.76 30.72 -16.57
N PRO A 425 13.91 31.38 -16.78
CA PRO A 425 15.20 30.78 -16.42
C PRO A 425 15.19 30.44 -14.94
N PRO A 426 15.68 29.26 -14.54
CA PRO A 426 15.76 28.86 -13.14
C PRO A 426 16.65 29.81 -12.38
N GLU A 427 16.26 30.16 -11.17
CA GLU A 427 17.05 31.07 -10.32
C GLU A 427 18.30 30.36 -9.77
N GLU A 428 18.27 29.04 -9.56
CA GLU A 428 19.38 28.22 -9.06
C GLU A 428 19.19 26.75 -9.48
N ILE A 429 20.32 26.07 -9.78
CA ILE A 429 20.34 24.63 -10.05
C ILE A 429 20.81 23.93 -8.78
N VAL A 430 20.02 22.95 -8.31
CA VAL A 430 20.39 22.09 -7.18
C VAL A 430 20.60 20.67 -7.70
N GLU A 431 21.82 20.16 -7.54
CA GLU A 431 22.13 18.76 -7.79
C GLU A 431 21.55 17.89 -6.69
N PHE A 432 20.66 16.97 -7.06
CA PHE A 432 20.03 16.01 -6.15
C PHE A 432 20.37 14.58 -6.60
N LYS A 433 21.54 14.13 -6.18
CA LYS A 433 22.07 12.82 -6.55
C LYS A 433 21.92 11.82 -5.40
N LEU A 434 21.26 10.69 -5.66
CA LEU A 434 21.03 9.59 -4.73
C LEU A 434 21.99 8.42 -5.02
N ASP A 435 23.27 8.63 -4.85
CA ASP A 435 24.33 7.64 -5.07
C ASP A 435 24.86 7.01 -3.76
N GLU A 436 24.23 7.30 -2.64
CA GLU A 436 24.44 6.75 -1.31
C GLU A 436 23.09 6.30 -0.71
N PRO A 437 23.06 5.52 0.38
CA PRO A 437 21.82 5.11 1.04
C PRO A 437 20.87 6.26 1.36
N PHE A 438 19.58 6.04 1.13
CA PHE A 438 18.55 7.06 1.31
C PHE A 438 17.23 6.51 1.85
N LEU A 439 16.38 7.40 2.37
CA LEU A 439 14.99 7.12 2.71
C LEU A 439 14.06 7.53 1.57
N PHE A 440 12.96 6.80 1.44
CA PHE A 440 11.85 7.24 0.61
C PHE A 440 10.51 7.01 1.30
N ALA A 441 9.50 7.76 0.88
CA ALA A 441 8.11 7.46 1.16
C ALA A 441 7.28 7.65 -0.11
N ILE A 442 6.23 6.85 -0.28
CA ILE A 442 5.21 7.04 -1.31
C ILE A 442 3.93 7.39 -0.59
N THR A 443 3.33 8.53 -0.95
CA THR A 443 2.07 8.99 -0.37
C THR A 443 0.90 8.69 -1.29
N GLY A 444 -0.27 8.50 -0.68
CA GLY A 444 -1.55 8.47 -1.38
C GLY A 444 -2.02 9.86 -1.81
N ALA A 445 -3.19 9.93 -2.41
CA ALA A 445 -3.81 11.20 -2.79
C ALA A 445 -4.22 12.06 -1.57
N ASP A 446 -4.35 11.44 -0.41
CA ASP A 446 -4.58 12.05 0.91
C ASP A 446 -3.30 12.62 1.55
N GLY A 447 -2.13 12.32 0.97
CA GLY A 447 -0.82 12.71 1.49
C GLY A 447 -0.27 11.80 2.58
N LEU A 448 -0.98 10.74 2.96
CA LEU A 448 -0.49 9.78 3.95
C LEU A 448 0.51 8.79 3.33
N PRO A 449 1.54 8.37 4.08
CA PRO A 449 2.50 7.37 3.59
C PRO A 449 1.84 6.01 3.37
N LEU A 450 1.71 5.61 2.10
CA LEU A 450 1.37 4.25 1.68
C LEU A 450 2.56 3.32 1.92
N PHE A 451 3.77 3.81 1.60
CA PHE A 451 5.02 3.13 1.84
C PHE A 451 6.04 4.06 2.46
N ALA A 452 6.89 3.48 3.28
CA ALA A 452 8.16 4.08 3.70
C ALA A 452 9.26 3.02 3.58
N GLY A 453 10.47 3.44 3.21
CA GLY A 453 11.55 2.49 2.99
C GLY A 453 12.94 3.09 3.03
N ILE A 454 13.90 2.19 3.20
CA ILE A 454 15.34 2.42 3.14
C ILE A 454 15.88 1.72 1.90
N VAL A 455 16.65 2.44 1.10
CA VAL A 455 17.45 1.88 0.00
C VAL A 455 18.91 1.93 0.42
N ASN A 456 19.47 0.78 0.78
CA ASN A 456 20.88 0.59 1.11
C ASN A 456 21.67 -0.05 -0.04
N GLN A 457 20.97 -0.73 -0.95
CA GLN A 457 21.53 -1.46 -2.09
C GLN A 457 20.62 -1.33 -3.30
N VAL A 458 21.16 -1.36 -4.51
CA VAL A 458 20.42 -1.13 -5.78
C VAL A 458 20.67 -2.22 -6.82
N GLY A 459 21.48 -3.24 -6.50
CA GLY A 459 21.88 -4.35 -7.35
C GLY A 459 20.93 -5.53 -7.33
#